data_f91e7c46ff8988492fe8d4172e0273cc
#
_entry.id   f91e7c46ff8988492fe8d4172e0273cc
#
_cell.length_a   1.000
_cell.length_b   1.000
_cell.length_c   1.000
_cell.angle_alpha   90.00
_cell.angle_beta   90.00
_cell.angle_gamma   90.00
#
_symmetry.space_group_name_H-M   'P 1'
#
loop_
_entity.id
_entity.type
_entity.pdbx_description
1 polymer ?
#
loop_
_entity_poly.entity_id
_entity_poly.type
_entity_poly.pdbx_seq_one_letter_code
_entity_poly.pdbx_strand_id
1 'polypeptide(L)'
;MRAKILVVEDEFITAADIQNNLQDMGFEVPITVDNGETAIQKAGELRPDLILMDITLSGKMTGIEAADRIKELYGIPVIFLTAHSEQSTVEKSLSSNPYGYILKPFEPSNLRVAIEMALYKHMMEERILESERTINCLLNSIPDALALMNRGKKIVAVNEAMARKVGRSRASLTGAAIADLTGAGALSVPLSEIDLLFRDGMPIDFEEKQDGRWYQTSMYPIPDPRGEVARVAIQSRDITDWKYMEEKMKSEGLSRIEQNMEQFLILNDEIRNPLQVITGYADLSDNKFKAQIEEQIRIINDLVTRLDEGWIESEKVRSFLIRHFRHGEDTAQGICETRDL
;
A
#
# COMPACT_ATOMS: atom_id res chain seq x y z
N MET A 1 19.96 0.18 -30.17
CA MET A 1 19.67 -0.99 -31.05
C MET A 1 18.87 -0.45 -32.22
N ARG A 2 19.01 -1.04 -33.42
CA ARG A 2 18.16 -0.71 -34.57
C ARG A 2 16.83 -1.44 -34.38
N ALA A 3 15.70 -0.76 -34.61
CA ALA A 3 14.39 -1.41 -34.48
C ALA A 3 14.24 -2.47 -35.57
N LYS A 4 13.74 -3.64 -35.22
CA LYS A 4 13.53 -4.80 -36.05
C LYS A 4 12.11 -4.80 -36.61
N ILE A 5 11.97 -4.79 -37.93
CA ILE A 5 10.68 -4.73 -38.59
C ILE A 5 10.45 -5.98 -39.42
N LEU A 6 9.31 -6.62 -39.24
CA LEU A 6 8.84 -7.69 -40.11
C LEU A 6 7.93 -7.10 -41.19
N VAL A 7 8.19 -7.40 -42.46
CA VAL A 7 7.39 -6.97 -43.59
C VAL A 7 6.56 -8.15 -44.08
N VAL A 8 5.24 -7.96 -44.20
CA VAL A 8 4.29 -8.94 -44.70
C VAL A 8 3.60 -8.36 -45.91
N GLU A 9 3.96 -8.85 -47.09
CA GLU A 9 3.56 -8.36 -48.37
C GLU A 9 3.67 -9.48 -49.39
N ASP A 10 2.59 -9.81 -50.12
CA ASP A 10 2.58 -10.92 -51.07
C ASP A 10 3.12 -10.54 -52.47
N GLU A 11 3.21 -9.23 -52.79
CA GLU A 11 3.84 -8.77 -54.02
C GLU A 11 5.35 -8.63 -53.83
N PHE A 12 6.11 -9.53 -54.40
CA PHE A 12 7.56 -9.62 -54.25
C PHE A 12 8.32 -8.29 -54.54
N ILE A 13 7.89 -7.55 -55.58
CA ILE A 13 8.54 -6.28 -55.96
C ILE A 13 8.30 -5.23 -54.88
N THR A 14 7.07 -5.11 -54.39
CA THR A 14 6.69 -4.19 -53.34
C THR A 14 7.36 -4.54 -52.00
N ALA A 15 7.44 -5.83 -51.67
CA ALA A 15 8.16 -6.30 -50.49
C ALA A 15 9.64 -5.94 -50.51
N ALA A 16 10.32 -6.14 -51.67
CA ALA A 16 11.72 -5.81 -51.84
C ALA A 16 11.98 -4.28 -51.78
N ASP A 17 11.09 -3.47 -52.35
CA ASP A 17 11.18 -2.01 -52.26
C ASP A 17 11.01 -1.51 -50.83
N ILE A 18 10.03 -2.03 -50.08
CA ILE A 18 9.84 -1.71 -48.70
C ILE A 18 11.07 -2.09 -47.89
N GLN A 19 11.59 -3.31 -48.09
CA GLN A 19 12.78 -3.79 -47.37
C GLN A 19 13.99 -2.87 -47.57
N ASN A 20 14.27 -2.49 -48.82
CA ASN A 20 15.38 -1.59 -49.16
C ASN A 20 15.20 -0.21 -48.52
N ASN A 21 14.02 0.38 -48.61
CA ASN A 21 13.71 1.67 -48.01
C ASN A 21 13.91 1.65 -46.50
N LEU A 22 13.46 0.59 -45.81
CA LEU A 22 13.62 0.43 -44.37
C LEU A 22 15.09 0.28 -43.97
N GLN A 23 15.87 -0.51 -44.71
CA GLN A 23 17.31 -0.70 -44.48
C GLN A 23 18.08 0.62 -44.67
N ASP A 24 17.77 1.40 -45.72
CA ASP A 24 18.33 2.72 -45.93
C ASP A 24 18.01 3.71 -44.82
N MET A 25 16.84 3.58 -44.22
CA MET A 25 16.45 4.34 -43.05
C MET A 25 17.13 3.88 -41.75
N GLY A 26 17.85 2.73 -41.77
CA GLY A 26 18.58 2.22 -40.65
C GLY A 26 17.83 1.22 -39.79
N PHE A 27 16.64 0.77 -40.21
CA PHE A 27 15.91 -0.32 -39.57
C PHE A 27 16.50 -1.69 -39.93
N GLU A 28 16.28 -2.69 -39.07
CA GLU A 28 16.64 -4.07 -39.34
C GLU A 28 15.42 -4.81 -39.90
N VAL A 29 15.53 -5.37 -41.10
CA VAL A 29 14.49 -6.18 -41.72
C VAL A 29 15.04 -7.58 -41.97
N PRO A 30 14.84 -8.51 -40.99
CA PRO A 30 15.44 -9.86 -41.05
C PRO A 30 14.88 -10.71 -42.17
N ILE A 31 13.60 -10.56 -42.46
CA ILE A 31 12.87 -11.30 -43.49
C ILE A 31 11.61 -10.54 -43.95
N THR A 32 11.19 -10.80 -45.16
CA THR A 32 9.87 -10.48 -45.71
C THR A 32 9.06 -11.79 -45.84
N VAL A 33 7.77 -11.77 -45.58
CA VAL A 33 6.86 -12.92 -45.72
C VAL A 33 5.65 -12.56 -46.56
N ASP A 34 5.05 -13.51 -47.22
CA ASP A 34 4.03 -13.33 -48.25
C ASP A 34 2.61 -13.74 -47.82
N ASN A 35 2.44 -14.24 -46.60
CA ASN A 35 1.15 -14.72 -46.10
C ASN A 35 1.01 -14.57 -44.59
N GLY A 36 -0.25 -14.55 -44.10
CA GLY A 36 -0.58 -14.30 -42.68
C GLY A 36 -0.12 -15.42 -41.74
N GLU A 37 -0.21 -16.68 -42.15
CA GLU A 37 0.19 -17.82 -41.35
C GLU A 37 1.69 -17.80 -41.03
N THR A 38 2.51 -17.53 -42.05
CA THR A 38 3.96 -17.37 -41.90
C THR A 38 4.30 -16.14 -41.07
N ALA A 39 3.53 -15.06 -41.22
CA ALA A 39 3.71 -13.84 -40.44
C ALA A 39 3.54 -14.11 -38.94
N ILE A 40 2.50 -14.86 -38.51
CA ILE A 40 2.28 -15.23 -37.10
C ILE A 40 3.45 -16.06 -36.58
N GLN A 41 3.90 -17.07 -37.35
CA GLN A 41 5.03 -17.91 -36.97
C GLN A 41 6.30 -17.08 -36.76
N LYS A 42 6.65 -16.24 -37.77
CA LYS A 42 7.87 -15.41 -37.73
C LYS A 42 7.82 -14.30 -36.69
N ALA A 43 6.64 -13.74 -36.41
CA ALA A 43 6.46 -12.82 -35.30
C ALA A 43 6.83 -13.47 -33.94
N GLY A 44 6.45 -14.71 -33.73
CA GLY A 44 6.84 -15.48 -32.52
C GLY A 44 8.33 -15.81 -32.43
N GLU A 45 8.94 -16.20 -33.55
CA GLU A 45 10.35 -16.58 -33.63
C GLU A 45 11.29 -15.36 -33.50
N LEU A 46 11.03 -14.31 -34.26
CA LEU A 46 11.90 -13.14 -34.40
C LEU A 46 11.65 -12.05 -33.38
N ARG A 47 10.43 -12.00 -32.81
CA ARG A 47 10.00 -10.91 -31.90
C ARG A 47 10.35 -9.54 -32.44
N PRO A 48 9.82 -9.15 -33.60
CA PRO A 48 10.08 -7.83 -34.19
C PRO A 48 9.47 -6.74 -33.27
N ASP A 49 10.05 -5.51 -33.36
CA ASP A 49 9.54 -4.34 -32.64
C ASP A 49 8.28 -3.76 -33.31
N LEU A 50 8.09 -4.04 -34.60
CA LEU A 50 6.93 -3.58 -35.41
C LEU A 50 6.74 -4.48 -36.60
N ILE A 51 5.49 -4.59 -37.08
CA ILE A 51 5.14 -5.31 -38.30
C ILE A 51 4.47 -4.33 -39.28
N LEU A 52 4.96 -4.33 -40.51
CA LEU A 52 4.24 -3.74 -41.66
C LEU A 52 3.45 -4.86 -42.30
N MET A 53 2.13 -4.73 -42.40
CA MET A 53 1.22 -5.78 -42.84
C MET A 53 0.34 -5.29 -43.96
N ASP A 54 0.42 -5.95 -45.12
CA ASP A 54 -0.60 -5.72 -46.17
C ASP A 54 -1.96 -6.24 -45.69
N ILE A 55 -3.01 -5.51 -45.93
CA ILE A 55 -4.38 -5.90 -45.62
C ILE A 55 -4.79 -7.09 -46.49
N THR A 56 -4.46 -7.06 -47.77
CA THR A 56 -4.82 -8.08 -48.75
C THR A 56 -3.62 -8.98 -48.98
N LEU A 57 -3.64 -10.17 -48.44
CA LEU A 57 -2.58 -11.17 -48.55
C LEU A 57 -3.06 -12.37 -49.36
N SER A 58 -2.12 -13.01 -50.08
CA SER A 58 -2.34 -14.31 -50.66
C SER A 58 -2.50 -15.39 -49.62
N GLY A 59 -3.54 -16.24 -49.70
CA GLY A 59 -3.74 -17.34 -48.76
C GLY A 59 -5.15 -17.44 -48.19
N LYS A 60 -5.29 -18.14 -47.05
CA LYS A 60 -6.58 -18.35 -46.39
C LYS A 60 -6.90 -17.29 -45.33
N MET A 61 -5.90 -16.54 -44.94
CA MET A 61 -5.96 -15.56 -43.87
C MET A 61 -5.65 -14.16 -44.40
N THR A 62 -6.49 -13.20 -44.07
CA THR A 62 -6.25 -11.78 -44.37
C THR A 62 -5.18 -11.20 -43.47
N GLY A 63 -4.56 -10.07 -43.89
CA GLY A 63 -3.61 -9.34 -43.04
C GLY A 63 -4.24 -8.86 -41.70
N ILE A 64 -5.54 -8.52 -41.72
CA ILE A 64 -6.27 -8.12 -40.50
C ILE A 64 -6.37 -9.27 -39.51
N GLU A 65 -6.79 -10.46 -39.96
CA GLU A 65 -6.89 -11.65 -39.09
C GLU A 65 -5.52 -12.06 -38.53
N ALA A 66 -4.44 -11.94 -39.34
CA ALA A 66 -3.09 -12.20 -38.92
C ALA A 66 -2.64 -11.19 -37.83
N ALA A 67 -2.91 -9.88 -38.06
CA ALA A 67 -2.58 -8.83 -37.10
C ALA A 67 -3.28 -8.99 -35.77
N ASP A 68 -4.57 -9.35 -35.73
CA ASP A 68 -5.33 -9.61 -34.52
C ASP A 68 -4.69 -10.75 -33.71
N ARG A 69 -4.35 -11.86 -34.36
CA ARG A 69 -3.68 -12.98 -33.68
C ARG A 69 -2.29 -12.64 -33.16
N ILE A 70 -1.50 -11.87 -33.94
CA ILE A 70 -0.17 -11.41 -33.54
C ILE A 70 -0.28 -10.52 -32.30
N LYS A 71 -1.25 -9.62 -32.28
CA LYS A 71 -1.51 -8.72 -31.15
C LYS A 71 -1.90 -9.49 -29.90
N GLU A 72 -2.82 -10.46 -30.01
CA GLU A 72 -3.25 -11.30 -28.88
C GLU A 72 -2.11 -12.15 -28.32
N LEU A 73 -1.31 -12.78 -29.18
CA LEU A 73 -0.26 -13.71 -28.76
C LEU A 73 1.01 -13.02 -28.29
N TYR A 74 1.37 -11.90 -28.94
CA TYR A 74 2.71 -11.33 -28.78
C TYR A 74 2.73 -9.85 -28.40
N GLY A 75 1.59 -9.12 -28.54
CA GLY A 75 1.52 -7.69 -28.23
C GLY A 75 2.29 -6.80 -29.20
N ILE A 76 2.70 -7.31 -30.38
CA ILE A 76 3.54 -6.58 -31.33
C ILE A 76 2.68 -5.56 -32.09
N PRO A 77 3.13 -4.28 -32.22
CA PRO A 77 2.41 -3.26 -32.96
C PRO A 77 2.41 -3.53 -34.44
N VAL A 78 1.25 -3.31 -35.09
CA VAL A 78 1.06 -3.51 -36.53
C VAL A 78 0.65 -2.19 -37.19
N ILE A 79 1.30 -1.86 -38.29
CA ILE A 79 0.89 -0.82 -39.25
C ILE A 79 0.40 -1.52 -40.50
N PHE A 80 -0.80 -1.16 -40.97
CA PHE A 80 -1.33 -1.70 -42.21
C PHE A 80 -0.86 -0.92 -43.42
N LEU A 81 -0.53 -1.66 -44.47
CA LEU A 81 -0.33 -1.14 -45.81
C LEU A 81 -1.63 -1.36 -46.58
N THR A 82 -2.17 -0.32 -47.24
CA THR A 82 -3.50 -0.39 -47.87
C THR A 82 -3.52 0.34 -49.22
N ALA A 83 -4.27 -0.19 -50.19
CA ALA A 83 -4.55 0.49 -51.45
C ALA A 83 -5.73 1.47 -51.29
N HIS A 84 -5.80 2.49 -52.15
CA HIS A 84 -6.85 3.53 -52.13
C HIS A 84 -8.29 2.98 -52.25
N SER A 85 -8.45 1.76 -52.83
CA SER A 85 -9.74 1.09 -53.04
C SER A 85 -10.29 0.39 -51.78
N GLU A 86 -9.52 0.30 -50.70
CA GLU A 86 -9.84 -0.52 -49.51
C GLU A 86 -10.31 0.30 -48.30
N GLN A 87 -10.67 1.58 -48.52
CA GLN A 87 -11.08 2.48 -47.44
C GLN A 87 -12.25 1.91 -46.56
N SER A 88 -13.20 1.17 -47.18
CA SER A 88 -14.28 0.51 -46.49
C SER A 88 -13.82 -0.69 -45.65
N THR A 89 -12.66 -1.29 -45.98
CA THR A 89 -12.06 -2.42 -45.27
C THR A 89 -11.25 -1.89 -44.06
N VAL A 90 -10.65 -0.70 -44.21
CA VAL A 90 -9.98 0.02 -43.11
C VAL A 90 -10.96 0.37 -41.98
N GLU A 91 -12.20 0.79 -42.33
CA GLU A 91 -13.25 1.03 -41.29
C GLU A 91 -13.65 -0.24 -40.52
N LYS A 92 -13.61 -1.42 -41.17
CA LYS A 92 -13.86 -2.71 -40.52
C LYS A 92 -12.69 -3.14 -39.62
N SER A 93 -11.46 -2.74 -39.96
CA SER A 93 -10.25 -3.05 -39.17
C SER A 93 -10.06 -2.11 -37.97
N LEU A 94 -10.93 -1.11 -37.77
CA LEU A 94 -10.94 -0.26 -36.55
C LEU A 94 -11.15 -1.10 -35.26
N SER A 95 -11.75 -2.28 -35.37
CA SER A 95 -11.85 -3.23 -34.24
C SER A 95 -10.49 -3.75 -33.76
N SER A 96 -9.51 -3.85 -34.63
CA SER A 96 -8.12 -4.30 -34.36
C SER A 96 -7.27 -3.24 -33.65
N ASN A 97 -7.73 -1.97 -33.59
CA ASN A 97 -7.00 -0.84 -33.02
C ASN A 97 -5.52 -0.84 -33.45
N PRO A 98 -5.22 -0.71 -34.78
CA PRO A 98 -3.85 -0.72 -35.28
C PRO A 98 -3.09 0.54 -34.87
N TYR A 99 -1.78 0.46 -34.95
CA TYR A 99 -0.91 1.61 -34.62
C TYR A 99 -0.85 2.65 -35.76
N GLY A 100 -1.27 2.29 -36.97
CA GLY A 100 -1.36 3.19 -38.09
C GLY A 100 -1.74 2.52 -39.40
N TYR A 101 -1.94 3.34 -40.43
CA TYR A 101 -2.18 2.94 -41.82
C TYR A 101 -1.29 3.73 -42.74
N ILE A 102 -0.79 3.10 -43.81
CA ILE A 102 0.00 3.74 -44.85
C ILE A 102 -0.66 3.39 -46.19
N LEU A 103 -1.03 4.42 -46.96
CA LEU A 103 -1.62 4.28 -48.29
C LEU A 103 -0.54 4.01 -49.32
N LYS A 104 -0.75 3.00 -50.16
CA LYS A 104 0.07 2.72 -51.32
C LYS A 104 -0.43 3.57 -52.53
N PRO A 105 0.48 4.16 -53.35
CA PRO A 105 1.93 4.24 -53.18
C PRO A 105 2.34 5.26 -52.10
N PHE A 106 3.36 4.95 -51.33
CA PHE A 106 3.84 5.81 -50.24
C PHE A 106 5.25 6.36 -50.54
N GLU A 107 5.52 7.53 -49.99
CA GLU A 107 6.87 8.09 -49.97
C GLU A 107 7.68 7.54 -48.81
N PRO A 108 9.01 7.34 -48.95
CA PRO A 108 9.87 6.87 -47.89
C PRO A 108 9.77 7.71 -46.58
N SER A 109 9.58 9.03 -46.71
CA SER A 109 9.38 9.95 -45.60
C SER A 109 8.14 9.61 -44.76
N ASN A 110 7.02 9.28 -45.44
CA ASN A 110 5.76 8.93 -44.79
C ASN A 110 5.88 7.60 -44.06
N LEU A 111 6.56 6.62 -44.63
CA LEU A 111 6.84 5.32 -44.05
C LEU A 111 7.66 5.48 -42.73
N ARG A 112 8.74 6.28 -42.79
CA ARG A 112 9.57 6.56 -41.61
C ARG A 112 8.75 7.18 -40.49
N VAL A 113 8.00 8.24 -40.75
CA VAL A 113 7.21 8.95 -39.73
C VAL A 113 6.18 8.03 -39.11
N ALA A 114 5.47 7.23 -39.92
CA ALA A 114 4.47 6.31 -39.40
C ALA A 114 5.09 5.24 -38.49
N ILE A 115 6.25 4.68 -38.86
CA ILE A 115 6.96 3.69 -38.04
C ILE A 115 7.44 4.31 -36.73
N GLU A 116 8.11 5.47 -36.75
CA GLU A 116 8.61 6.14 -35.58
C GLU A 116 7.47 6.50 -34.59
N MET A 117 6.34 6.99 -35.14
CA MET A 117 5.15 7.28 -34.30
C MET A 117 4.54 6.02 -33.69
N ALA A 118 4.44 4.92 -34.42
CA ALA A 118 3.91 3.66 -33.93
C ALA A 118 4.80 3.05 -32.84
N LEU A 119 6.12 3.03 -33.06
CA LEU A 119 7.09 2.58 -32.07
C LEU A 119 7.05 3.44 -30.80
N TYR A 120 6.97 4.75 -30.94
CA TYR A 120 6.87 5.67 -29.80
C TYR A 120 5.57 5.44 -29.01
N LYS A 121 4.42 5.33 -29.70
CA LYS A 121 3.13 5.06 -29.07
C LYS A 121 3.16 3.74 -28.32
N HIS A 122 3.65 2.68 -28.93
CA HIS A 122 3.77 1.35 -28.31
C HIS A 122 4.66 1.40 -27.07
N MET A 123 5.81 2.04 -27.15
CA MET A 123 6.71 2.22 -26.00
C MET A 123 6.04 2.98 -24.84
N MET A 124 5.22 3.98 -25.14
CA MET A 124 4.49 4.72 -24.09
C MET A 124 3.40 3.88 -23.45
N GLU A 125 2.65 3.11 -24.23
CA GLU A 125 1.64 2.18 -23.74
C GLU A 125 2.26 1.09 -22.84
N GLU A 126 3.39 0.52 -23.24
CA GLU A 126 4.14 -0.45 -22.45
C GLU A 126 4.65 0.14 -21.12
N ARG A 127 5.19 1.37 -21.13
CA ARG A 127 5.63 2.06 -19.92
C ARG A 127 4.49 2.32 -18.94
N ILE A 128 3.33 2.74 -19.44
CA ILE A 128 2.14 2.94 -18.60
C ILE A 128 1.73 1.62 -17.96
N LEU A 129 1.65 0.55 -18.75
CA LEU A 129 1.26 -0.77 -18.27
C LEU A 129 2.25 -1.34 -17.25
N GLU A 130 3.55 -1.16 -17.47
CA GLU A 130 4.61 -1.57 -16.54
C GLU A 130 4.53 -0.76 -15.23
N SER A 131 4.31 0.54 -15.32
CA SER A 131 4.11 1.40 -14.15
C SER A 131 2.89 0.98 -13.34
N GLU A 132 1.76 0.70 -14.00
CA GLU A 132 0.55 0.21 -13.34
C GLU A 132 0.78 -1.16 -12.67
N ARG A 133 1.46 -2.09 -13.33
CA ARG A 133 1.82 -3.39 -12.74
C ARG A 133 2.71 -3.23 -11.51
N THR A 134 3.70 -2.34 -11.59
CA THR A 134 4.63 -2.07 -10.48
C THR A 134 3.89 -1.47 -9.29
N ILE A 135 3.04 -0.47 -9.50
CA ILE A 135 2.23 0.14 -8.44
C ILE A 135 1.30 -0.91 -7.80
N ASN A 136 0.61 -1.72 -8.61
CA ASN A 136 -0.25 -2.79 -8.10
C ASN A 136 0.53 -3.83 -7.29
N CYS A 137 1.72 -4.22 -7.73
CA CYS A 137 2.59 -5.13 -7.00
C CYS A 137 3.00 -4.55 -5.65
N LEU A 138 3.44 -3.29 -5.60
CA LEU A 138 3.82 -2.59 -4.37
C LEU A 138 2.63 -2.48 -3.40
N LEU A 139 1.46 -2.05 -3.86
CA LEU A 139 0.28 -1.93 -3.01
C LEU A 139 -0.17 -3.27 -2.43
N ASN A 140 -0.04 -4.36 -3.19
CA ASN A 140 -0.43 -5.69 -2.75
C ASN A 140 0.62 -6.40 -1.89
N SER A 141 1.88 -5.93 -1.90
CA SER A 141 2.92 -6.42 -0.98
C SER A 141 2.77 -5.88 0.44
N ILE A 142 2.03 -4.78 0.63
CA ILE A 142 1.75 -4.19 1.94
C ILE A 142 0.66 -5.00 2.63
N PRO A 143 0.90 -5.49 3.86
CA PRO A 143 -0.09 -6.29 4.60
C PRO A 143 -1.28 -5.46 5.09
N ASP A 144 -1.10 -4.13 5.24
CA ASP A 144 -2.16 -3.23 5.68
C ASP A 144 -3.24 -3.09 4.61
N ALA A 145 -4.49 -2.94 5.04
CA ALA A 145 -5.61 -2.70 4.15
C ALA A 145 -5.56 -1.24 3.64
N LEU A 146 -5.43 -1.07 2.31
CA LEU A 146 -5.32 0.24 1.67
C LEU A 146 -6.50 0.51 0.76
N ALA A 147 -7.01 1.75 0.81
CA ALA A 147 -8.01 2.26 -0.12
C ALA A 147 -7.68 3.70 -0.53
N LEU A 148 -8.07 4.08 -1.73
CA LEU A 148 -8.02 5.44 -2.24
C LEU A 148 -9.45 5.89 -2.55
N MET A 149 -9.83 7.05 -2.05
CA MET A 149 -11.16 7.62 -2.21
C MET A 149 -11.06 8.99 -2.90
N ASN A 150 -12.04 9.31 -3.75
CA ASN A 150 -12.16 10.64 -4.34
C ASN A 150 -13.06 11.57 -3.53
N ARG A 151 -13.14 12.86 -3.93
CA ARG A 151 -13.97 13.89 -3.27
C ARG A 151 -15.47 13.55 -3.27
N GLY A 152 -15.93 12.73 -4.23
CA GLY A 152 -17.31 12.23 -4.26
C GLY A 152 -17.56 11.03 -3.33
N LYS A 153 -16.64 10.75 -2.41
CA LYS A 153 -16.68 9.61 -1.46
C LYS A 153 -16.80 8.26 -2.15
N LYS A 154 -16.29 8.14 -3.40
CA LYS A 154 -16.22 6.88 -4.13
C LYS A 154 -14.80 6.30 -4.05
N ILE A 155 -14.74 5.00 -3.92
CA ILE A 155 -13.49 4.23 -3.90
C ILE A 155 -12.88 4.25 -5.30
N VAL A 156 -11.65 4.74 -5.43
CA VAL A 156 -10.89 4.79 -6.68
C VAL A 156 -10.07 3.52 -6.87
N ALA A 157 -9.46 3.05 -5.77
CA ALA A 157 -8.63 1.85 -5.77
C ALA A 157 -8.59 1.24 -4.37
N VAL A 158 -8.37 -0.09 -4.32
CA VAL A 158 -8.10 -0.85 -3.09
C VAL A 158 -7.02 -1.88 -3.37
N ASN A 159 -6.24 -2.26 -2.34
CA ASN A 159 -5.35 -3.40 -2.44
C ASN A 159 -6.05 -4.72 -2.05
N GLU A 160 -5.35 -5.84 -2.25
CA GLU A 160 -5.89 -7.17 -1.90
C GLU A 160 -6.16 -7.32 -0.39
N ALA A 161 -5.40 -6.64 0.47
CA ALA A 161 -5.63 -6.69 1.92
C ALA A 161 -6.97 -6.04 2.30
N MET A 162 -7.32 -4.90 1.70
CA MET A 162 -8.62 -4.25 1.90
C MET A 162 -9.75 -5.12 1.35
N ALA A 163 -9.58 -5.71 0.16
CA ALA A 163 -10.57 -6.59 -0.45
C ALA A 163 -10.87 -7.81 0.46
N ARG A 164 -9.83 -8.43 1.03
CA ARG A 164 -9.98 -9.52 2.03
C ARG A 164 -10.66 -9.05 3.31
N LYS A 165 -10.27 -7.89 3.85
CA LYS A 165 -10.88 -7.33 5.07
C LYS A 165 -12.38 -7.09 4.91
N VAL A 166 -12.81 -6.60 3.74
CA VAL A 166 -14.24 -6.34 3.43
C VAL A 166 -14.97 -7.63 2.99
N GLY A 167 -14.26 -8.67 2.57
CA GLY A 167 -14.85 -9.90 2.01
C GLY A 167 -15.47 -9.71 0.61
N ARG A 168 -14.98 -8.72 -0.17
CA ARG A 168 -15.46 -8.41 -1.53
C ARG A 168 -14.30 -8.31 -2.51
N SER A 169 -14.56 -8.54 -3.80
CA SER A 169 -13.54 -8.43 -4.84
C SER A 169 -13.14 -6.96 -5.08
N ARG A 170 -11.89 -6.71 -5.46
CA ARG A 170 -11.39 -5.37 -5.81
C ARG A 170 -12.28 -4.69 -6.86
N ALA A 171 -12.66 -5.44 -7.90
CA ALA A 171 -13.50 -4.93 -8.98
C ALA A 171 -14.87 -4.44 -8.49
N SER A 172 -15.47 -5.12 -7.49
CA SER A 172 -16.76 -4.72 -6.92
C SER A 172 -16.66 -3.53 -5.96
N LEU A 173 -15.47 -3.30 -5.40
CA LEU A 173 -15.21 -2.16 -4.50
C LEU A 173 -14.85 -0.90 -5.27
N THR A 174 -14.18 -1.02 -6.41
CA THR A 174 -13.83 0.14 -7.24
C THR A 174 -15.10 0.80 -7.80
N GLY A 175 -15.26 2.09 -7.55
CA GLY A 175 -16.44 2.89 -7.91
C GLY A 175 -17.58 2.85 -6.88
N ALA A 176 -17.53 1.94 -5.89
CA ALA A 176 -18.50 1.87 -4.80
C ALA A 176 -18.38 3.08 -3.85
N ALA A 177 -19.41 3.35 -3.07
CA ALA A 177 -19.37 4.41 -2.07
C ALA A 177 -18.51 3.95 -0.86
N ILE A 178 -17.83 4.89 -0.20
CA ILE A 178 -17.08 4.59 1.03
C ILE A 178 -17.98 4.02 2.13
N ALA A 179 -19.26 4.39 2.13
CA ALA A 179 -20.28 3.85 3.02
C ALA A 179 -20.40 2.32 2.93
N ASP A 180 -20.07 1.73 1.79
CA ASP A 180 -20.07 0.26 1.62
C ASP A 180 -18.94 -0.40 2.42
N LEU A 181 -17.83 0.30 2.68
CA LEU A 181 -16.76 -0.16 3.57
C LEU A 181 -17.17 -0.02 5.04
N THR A 182 -17.84 1.07 5.39
CA THR A 182 -18.32 1.31 6.77
C THR A 182 -19.47 0.37 7.12
N GLY A 183 -20.41 0.16 6.19
CA GLY A 183 -21.53 -0.77 6.36
C GLY A 183 -21.13 -2.24 6.46
N ALA A 184 -20.02 -2.64 5.86
CA ALA A 184 -19.44 -3.97 5.98
C ALA A 184 -18.60 -4.16 7.26
N GLY A 185 -18.55 -3.14 8.13
CA GLY A 185 -17.74 -3.20 9.35
C GLY A 185 -16.24 -3.11 9.09
N ALA A 186 -15.78 -2.73 7.91
CA ALA A 186 -14.35 -2.65 7.60
C ALA A 186 -13.70 -1.33 8.04
N LEU A 187 -14.51 -0.29 8.29
CA LEU A 187 -14.09 1.04 8.75
C LEU A 187 -15.21 1.65 9.60
N SER A 188 -14.88 2.24 10.74
CA SER A 188 -15.86 2.89 11.64
C SER A 188 -15.77 4.42 11.61
N VAL A 189 -15.44 5.00 10.45
CA VAL A 189 -15.29 6.46 10.33
C VAL A 189 -16.64 7.13 10.09
N PRO A 190 -17.03 8.11 10.91
CA PRO A 190 -18.19 8.94 10.61
C PRO A 190 -18.01 9.72 9.30
N LEU A 191 -19.03 9.70 8.44
CA LEU A 191 -18.98 10.40 7.15
C LEU A 191 -18.73 11.91 7.31
N SER A 192 -19.12 12.49 8.45
CA SER A 192 -18.86 13.90 8.81
C SER A 192 -17.38 14.22 8.96
N GLU A 193 -16.58 13.30 9.51
CA GLU A 193 -15.14 13.51 9.65
C GLU A 193 -14.43 13.47 8.30
N ILE A 194 -14.93 12.63 7.38
CA ILE A 194 -14.44 12.61 6.00
C ILE A 194 -14.67 13.97 5.32
N ASP A 195 -15.83 14.63 5.55
CA ASP A 195 -16.11 15.97 5.02
C ASP A 195 -15.15 17.02 5.59
N LEU A 196 -14.85 16.95 6.89
CA LEU A 196 -13.86 17.81 7.54
C LEU A 196 -12.47 17.61 6.93
N LEU A 197 -12.05 16.37 6.68
CA LEU A 197 -10.76 16.07 6.06
C LEU A 197 -10.64 16.68 4.66
N PHE A 198 -11.69 16.62 3.84
CA PHE A 198 -11.70 17.26 2.53
C PHE A 198 -11.70 18.80 2.59
N ARG A 199 -12.26 19.38 3.65
CA ARG A 199 -12.32 20.83 3.86
C ARG A 199 -11.03 21.38 4.47
N ASP A 200 -10.55 20.74 5.54
CA ASP A 200 -9.48 21.26 6.39
C ASP A 200 -8.10 20.71 6.03
N GLY A 201 -8.06 19.63 5.24
CA GLY A 201 -6.80 19.01 4.79
C GLY A 201 -5.97 18.41 5.92
N MET A 202 -6.57 18.11 7.08
CA MET A 202 -5.87 17.52 8.21
C MET A 202 -6.02 16.00 8.20
N PRO A 203 -4.94 15.23 8.42
CA PRO A 203 -5.01 13.78 8.52
C PRO A 203 -5.84 13.37 9.75
N ILE A 204 -6.48 12.21 9.66
CA ILE A 204 -7.26 11.60 10.75
C ILE A 204 -6.61 10.27 11.11
N ASP A 205 -6.36 10.06 12.40
CA ASP A 205 -5.88 8.81 12.95
C ASP A 205 -6.78 8.38 14.12
N PHE A 206 -7.21 7.13 14.13
CA PHE A 206 -7.98 6.56 15.23
C PHE A 206 -7.74 5.07 15.35
N GLU A 207 -7.99 4.56 16.56
CA GLU A 207 -7.94 3.13 16.85
C GLU A 207 -9.36 2.60 17.10
N GLU A 208 -9.66 1.43 16.59
CA GLU A 208 -10.95 0.79 16.76
C GLU A 208 -10.79 -0.71 17.05
N LYS A 209 -11.75 -1.27 17.80
CA LYS A 209 -11.82 -2.70 18.06
C LYS A 209 -12.97 -3.30 17.25
N GLN A 210 -12.66 -4.25 16.37
CA GLN A 210 -13.58 -4.87 15.44
C GLN A 210 -13.43 -6.37 15.46
N ASP A 211 -14.50 -7.13 15.73
CA ASP A 211 -14.48 -8.60 15.80
C ASP A 211 -13.35 -9.18 16.70
N GLY A 212 -13.07 -8.50 17.82
CA GLY A 212 -12.02 -8.90 18.76
C GLY A 212 -10.60 -8.48 18.38
N ARG A 213 -10.39 -7.84 17.24
CA ARG A 213 -9.11 -7.33 16.77
C ARG A 213 -9.03 -5.82 16.87
N TRP A 214 -7.84 -5.30 17.10
CA TRP A 214 -7.56 -3.88 17.11
C TRP A 214 -7.02 -3.42 15.78
N TYR A 215 -7.60 -2.34 15.24
CA TYR A 215 -7.14 -1.70 14.01
C TYR A 215 -6.80 -0.25 14.28
N GLN A 216 -5.67 0.18 13.72
CA GLN A 216 -5.33 1.60 13.57
C GLN A 216 -5.71 2.01 12.16
N THR A 217 -6.59 2.99 12.02
CA THR A 217 -7.00 3.54 10.72
C THR A 217 -6.50 4.97 10.60
N SER A 218 -5.74 5.22 9.53
CA SER A 218 -5.17 6.52 9.18
C SER A 218 -5.73 6.98 7.84
N MET A 219 -6.13 8.24 7.76
CA MET A 219 -6.61 8.88 6.54
C MET A 219 -5.75 10.08 6.19
N TYR A 220 -5.16 10.07 5.00
CA TYR A 220 -4.24 11.09 4.52
C TYR A 220 -4.84 11.85 3.34
N PRO A 221 -4.95 13.18 3.41
CA PRO A 221 -5.39 14.01 2.30
C PRO A 221 -4.31 14.05 1.21
N ILE A 222 -4.73 13.89 -0.05
CA ILE A 222 -3.87 14.01 -1.23
C ILE A 222 -4.35 15.23 -2.01
N PRO A 223 -3.55 16.32 -2.02
CA PRO A 223 -3.90 17.53 -2.76
C PRO A 223 -3.71 17.36 -4.27
N ASP A 224 -4.44 18.12 -5.04
CA ASP A 224 -4.22 18.33 -6.46
C ASP A 224 -3.12 19.40 -6.70
N PRO A 225 -2.71 19.66 -7.95
CA PRO A 225 -1.71 20.70 -8.26
C PRO A 225 -2.12 22.13 -7.84
N ARG A 226 -3.39 22.36 -7.48
CA ARG A 226 -3.89 23.65 -6.99
C ARG A 226 -3.89 23.72 -5.45
N GLY A 227 -3.51 22.63 -4.78
CA GLY A 227 -3.48 22.54 -3.33
C GLY A 227 -4.81 22.15 -2.68
N GLU A 228 -5.86 21.87 -3.45
CA GLU A 228 -7.13 21.37 -2.92
C GLU A 228 -7.09 19.85 -2.72
N VAL A 229 -7.66 19.35 -1.64
CA VAL A 229 -7.74 17.91 -1.38
C VAL A 229 -8.62 17.24 -2.44
N ALA A 230 -7.99 16.54 -3.36
CA ALA A 230 -8.65 15.83 -4.45
C ALA A 230 -9.02 14.39 -4.09
N ARG A 231 -8.20 13.74 -3.27
CA ARG A 231 -8.31 12.33 -2.88
C ARG A 231 -7.92 12.15 -1.42
N VAL A 232 -8.30 11.01 -0.86
CA VAL A 232 -7.89 10.57 0.48
C VAL A 232 -7.37 9.15 0.39
N ALA A 233 -6.15 8.94 0.89
CA ALA A 233 -5.61 7.61 1.11
C ALA A 233 -6.03 7.11 2.49
N ILE A 234 -6.52 5.89 2.56
CA ILE A 234 -6.98 5.22 3.78
C ILE A 234 -6.09 4.02 4.01
N GLN A 235 -5.51 3.91 5.20
CA GLN A 235 -4.74 2.78 5.66
C GLN A 235 -5.38 2.22 6.92
N SER A 236 -5.62 0.92 6.97
CA SER A 236 -6.08 0.23 8.19
C SER A 236 -5.13 -0.93 8.49
N ARG A 237 -4.45 -0.82 9.62
CA ARG A 237 -3.43 -1.75 10.12
C ARG A 237 -4.00 -2.56 11.25
N ASP A 238 -3.81 -3.87 11.26
CA ASP A 238 -4.07 -4.73 12.41
C ASP A 238 -2.96 -4.51 13.46
N ILE A 239 -3.31 -3.97 14.61
CA ILE A 239 -2.42 -3.70 15.74
C ILE A 239 -2.72 -4.60 16.95
N THR A 240 -3.43 -5.71 16.73
CA THR A 240 -3.87 -6.62 17.81
C THR A 240 -2.69 -7.14 18.61
N ASP A 241 -1.65 -7.65 17.93
CA ASP A 241 -0.46 -8.20 18.61
C ASP A 241 0.29 -7.12 19.40
N TRP A 242 0.36 -5.90 18.84
CA TRP A 242 0.98 -4.77 19.52
C TRP A 242 0.21 -4.38 20.78
N LYS A 243 -1.12 -4.28 20.72
CA LYS A 243 -1.98 -4.00 21.88
C LYS A 243 -1.85 -5.08 22.95
N TYR A 244 -1.83 -6.34 22.55
CA TYR A 244 -1.64 -7.45 23.48
C TYR A 244 -0.27 -7.39 24.19
N MET A 245 0.80 -7.08 23.46
CA MET A 245 2.14 -6.89 24.04
C MET A 245 2.18 -5.68 24.98
N GLU A 246 1.53 -4.59 24.61
CA GLU A 246 1.43 -3.39 25.45
C GLU A 246 0.72 -3.68 26.76
N GLU A 247 -0.43 -4.37 26.73
CA GLU A 247 -1.15 -4.80 27.93
C GLU A 247 -0.32 -5.75 28.80
N LYS A 248 0.35 -6.71 28.18
CA LYS A 248 1.21 -7.66 28.90
C LYS A 248 2.37 -6.95 29.61
N MET A 249 3.06 -6.03 28.93
CA MET A 249 4.13 -5.25 29.56
C MET A 249 3.63 -4.37 30.70
N LYS A 250 2.44 -3.77 30.57
CA LYS A 250 1.81 -3.01 31.65
C LYS A 250 1.50 -3.91 32.86
N SER A 251 0.92 -5.07 32.62
CA SER A 251 0.60 -6.06 33.66
C SER A 251 1.85 -6.59 34.37
N GLU A 252 2.88 -6.98 33.63
CA GLU A 252 4.15 -7.45 34.19
C GLU A 252 4.87 -6.35 34.98
N GLY A 253 4.84 -5.10 34.46
CA GLY A 253 5.39 -3.95 35.18
C GLY A 253 4.71 -3.68 36.52
N LEU A 254 3.38 -3.69 36.55
CA LEU A 254 2.59 -3.54 37.78
C LEU A 254 2.87 -4.67 38.77
N SER A 255 2.87 -5.93 38.30
CA SER A 255 3.16 -7.08 39.15
C SER A 255 4.55 -7.02 39.79
N ARG A 256 5.55 -6.54 39.03
CA ARG A 256 6.93 -6.38 39.54
C ARG A 256 7.02 -5.26 40.58
N ILE A 257 6.27 -4.19 40.42
CA ILE A 257 6.17 -3.12 41.42
C ILE A 257 5.51 -3.68 42.69
N GLU A 258 4.42 -4.44 42.56
CA GLU A 258 3.73 -5.06 43.72
C GLU A 258 4.65 -6.00 44.50
N GLN A 259 5.38 -6.88 43.79
CA GLN A 259 6.34 -7.81 44.47
C GLN A 259 7.47 -7.04 45.18
N ASN A 260 8.03 -6.03 44.57
CA ASN A 260 9.06 -5.21 45.19
C ASN A 260 8.50 -4.50 46.43
N MET A 261 7.28 -4.02 46.36
CA MET A 261 6.60 -3.37 47.48
C MET A 261 6.37 -4.34 48.67
N GLU A 262 5.95 -5.56 48.41
CA GLU A 262 5.75 -6.58 49.43
C GLU A 262 7.07 -6.97 50.12
N GLN A 263 8.16 -7.10 49.34
CA GLN A 263 9.50 -7.35 49.91
C GLN A 263 9.99 -6.21 50.80
N PHE A 264 9.71 -4.96 50.43
CA PHE A 264 10.08 -3.81 51.24
C PHE A 264 9.32 -3.77 52.59
N LEU A 265 8.03 -4.13 52.60
CA LEU A 265 7.25 -4.21 53.84
C LEU A 265 7.83 -5.23 54.83
N ILE A 266 8.15 -6.43 54.32
CA ILE A 266 8.73 -7.49 55.12
C ILE A 266 10.08 -7.05 55.70
N LEU A 267 10.96 -6.47 54.85
CA LEU A 267 12.28 -6.01 55.23
C LEU A 267 12.19 -4.90 56.31
N ASN A 268 11.24 -3.99 56.18
CA ASN A 268 11.01 -2.92 57.14
C ASN A 268 10.63 -3.44 58.52
N ASP A 269 9.71 -4.40 58.58
CA ASP A 269 9.31 -5.04 59.83
C ASP A 269 10.45 -5.87 60.45
N GLU A 270 11.21 -6.60 59.62
CA GLU A 270 12.36 -7.39 60.09
C GLU A 270 13.50 -6.52 60.64
N ILE A 271 13.64 -5.26 60.16
CA ILE A 271 14.63 -4.32 60.68
C ILE A 271 14.10 -3.60 61.92
N ARG A 272 12.85 -3.18 61.94
CA ARG A 272 12.24 -2.40 63.03
C ARG A 272 12.11 -3.17 64.34
N ASN A 273 11.76 -4.46 64.27
CA ASN A 273 11.58 -5.32 65.44
C ASN A 273 12.87 -5.51 66.27
N PRO A 274 14.01 -5.94 65.68
CA PRO A 274 15.25 -6.05 66.46
C PRO A 274 15.77 -4.69 66.96
N LEU A 275 15.55 -3.60 66.23
CA LEU A 275 15.92 -2.26 66.67
C LEU A 275 15.15 -1.86 67.94
N GLN A 276 13.84 -2.13 68.04
CA GLN A 276 13.07 -1.89 69.27
C GLN A 276 13.62 -2.68 70.43
N VAL A 277 14.00 -3.95 70.23
CA VAL A 277 14.59 -4.79 71.26
C VAL A 277 15.96 -4.23 71.71
N ILE A 278 16.82 -3.82 70.82
CA ILE A 278 18.12 -3.24 71.13
C ILE A 278 17.95 -1.91 71.88
N THR A 279 16.99 -1.06 71.45
CA THR A 279 16.67 0.19 72.18
C THR A 279 16.25 -0.10 73.61
N GLY A 280 15.34 -1.09 73.83
CA GLY A 280 14.91 -1.47 75.18
C GLY A 280 16.06 -1.97 76.04
N TYR A 281 17.00 -2.73 75.51
CA TYR A 281 18.18 -3.16 76.27
C TYR A 281 19.18 -2.01 76.48
N ALA A 282 19.36 -1.09 75.57
CA ALA A 282 20.21 0.08 75.77
C ALA A 282 19.69 1.00 76.85
N ASP A 283 18.35 1.14 76.98
CA ASP A 283 17.72 1.95 78.07
C ASP A 283 17.86 1.36 79.43
N LEU A 284 17.91 0.02 79.56
CA LEU A 284 18.02 -0.70 80.75
C LEU A 284 19.46 -0.91 81.28
N SER A 285 20.46 -0.68 80.49
CA SER A 285 21.87 -0.93 80.73
C SER A 285 22.64 0.35 81.02
N ASP A 286 23.34 0.39 82.22
CA ASP A 286 24.27 1.48 82.54
C ASP A 286 25.65 1.18 81.92
N ASN A 287 25.73 1.21 80.58
CA ASN A 287 26.88 0.75 79.83
C ASN A 287 27.65 1.96 79.26
N LYS A 288 28.99 1.84 79.27
CA LYS A 288 29.96 2.86 78.67
C LYS A 288 29.70 3.17 77.22
N PHE A 289 29.04 2.30 76.47
CA PHE A 289 28.73 2.43 75.03
C PHE A 289 27.26 2.79 74.74
N LYS A 290 26.47 3.07 75.82
CA LYS A 290 25.03 3.40 75.65
C LYS A 290 24.79 4.50 74.59
N ALA A 291 25.51 5.62 74.70
CA ALA A 291 25.36 6.75 73.80
C ALA A 291 25.71 6.42 72.33
N GLN A 292 26.69 5.52 72.11
CA GLN A 292 27.07 5.07 70.78
C GLN A 292 26.02 4.13 70.18
N ILE A 293 25.44 3.25 70.96
CA ILE A 293 24.37 2.35 70.54
C ILE A 293 23.12 3.16 70.16
N GLU A 294 22.72 4.12 71.03
CA GLU A 294 21.56 5.00 70.78
C GLU A 294 21.75 5.81 69.48
N GLU A 295 22.97 6.28 69.20
CA GLU A 295 23.28 7.01 67.96
C GLU A 295 23.15 6.12 66.71
N GLN A 296 23.63 4.87 66.75
CA GLN A 296 23.49 3.94 65.63
C GLN A 296 22.00 3.53 65.41
N ILE A 297 21.25 3.33 66.50
CA ILE A 297 19.82 3.07 66.41
C ILE A 297 19.08 4.24 65.77
N ARG A 298 19.45 5.47 66.11
CA ARG A 298 18.87 6.68 65.50
C ARG A 298 19.16 6.75 64.00
N ILE A 299 20.41 6.45 63.56
CA ILE A 299 20.80 6.40 62.17
C ILE A 299 19.97 5.35 61.39
N ILE A 300 19.82 4.15 61.97
CA ILE A 300 19.06 3.07 61.32
C ILE A 300 17.56 3.42 61.25
N ASN A 301 16.99 3.97 62.32
CA ASN A 301 15.60 4.44 62.29
C ASN A 301 15.35 5.55 61.27
N ASP A 302 16.31 6.48 61.10
CA ASP A 302 16.23 7.52 60.06
C ASP A 302 16.28 6.93 58.65
N LEU A 303 17.12 5.90 58.40
CA LEU A 303 17.14 5.16 57.15
C LEU A 303 15.84 4.42 56.87
N VAL A 304 15.28 3.76 57.87
CA VAL A 304 13.98 3.05 57.79
C VAL A 304 12.85 4.05 57.51
N THR A 305 12.86 5.21 58.15
CA THR A 305 11.87 6.28 57.90
C THR A 305 11.95 6.82 56.45
N ARG A 306 13.16 7.01 55.91
CA ARG A 306 13.33 7.38 54.50
C ARG A 306 12.87 6.31 53.53
N LEU A 307 13.03 5.04 53.88
CA LEU A 307 12.45 3.92 53.11
C LEU A 307 10.92 3.95 53.12
N ASP A 308 10.32 4.25 54.31
CA ASP A 308 8.87 4.42 54.43
C ASP A 308 8.34 5.60 53.59
N GLU A 309 9.06 6.73 53.57
CA GLU A 309 8.70 7.89 52.75
C GLU A 309 8.78 7.57 51.24
N GLY A 310 9.83 6.87 50.82
CA GLY A 310 9.94 6.37 49.44
C GLY A 310 8.86 5.36 49.06
N TRP A 311 8.40 4.56 50.04
CA TRP A 311 7.25 3.67 49.89
C TRP A 311 5.95 4.44 49.62
N ILE A 312 5.65 5.46 50.46
CA ILE A 312 4.45 6.29 50.29
C ILE A 312 4.40 6.94 48.92
N GLU A 313 5.56 7.35 48.42
CA GLU A 313 5.68 7.94 47.08
C GLU A 313 5.43 6.89 45.98
N SER A 314 5.95 5.67 46.14
CA SER A 314 5.72 4.54 45.24
C SER A 314 4.24 4.08 45.27
N GLU A 315 3.57 4.11 46.42
CA GLU A 315 2.13 3.82 46.56
C GLU A 315 1.26 4.87 45.87
N LYS A 316 1.67 6.15 45.91
CA LYS A 316 1.02 7.23 45.16
C LYS A 316 1.18 7.03 43.63
N VAL A 317 2.36 6.65 43.20
CA VAL A 317 2.64 6.33 41.76
C VAL A 317 1.81 5.12 41.33
N ARG A 318 1.75 4.06 42.13
CA ARG A 318 0.90 2.89 41.88
C ARG A 318 -0.58 3.28 41.79
N SER A 319 -1.08 4.03 42.77
CA SER A 319 -2.47 4.49 42.80
C SER A 319 -2.79 5.41 41.63
N PHE A 320 -1.82 6.24 41.18
CA PHE A 320 -1.94 7.07 40.01
C PHE A 320 -2.01 6.22 38.71
N LEU A 321 -1.11 5.23 38.58
CA LEU A 321 -1.10 4.31 37.45
C LEU A 321 -2.40 3.50 37.34
N ILE A 322 -2.83 2.89 38.47
CA ILE A 322 -4.09 2.13 38.51
C ILE A 322 -5.28 3.03 38.10
N ARG A 323 -5.34 4.26 38.61
CA ARG A 323 -6.44 5.18 38.35
C ARG A 323 -6.47 5.68 36.91
N HIS A 324 -5.30 5.92 36.31
CA HIS A 324 -5.19 6.42 34.92
C HIS A 324 -5.29 5.30 33.88
N PHE A 325 -4.88 4.07 34.20
CA PHE A 325 -4.99 2.92 33.30
C PHE A 325 -6.34 2.21 33.36
N ARG A 326 -7.11 2.30 34.47
CA ARG A 326 -8.50 1.83 34.50
C ARG A 326 -9.50 2.75 33.79
N HIS A 327 -9.19 4.04 33.63
CA HIS A 327 -10.09 4.99 32.94
C HIS A 327 -9.90 5.01 31.41
N GLY A 328 -8.90 4.30 30.87
CA GLY A 328 -8.76 4.13 29.41
C GLY A 328 -9.82 3.21 28.79
N GLU A 329 -10.46 2.34 29.58
CA GLU A 329 -11.55 1.48 29.11
C GLU A 329 -12.92 2.20 29.06
N ASP A 330 -13.15 3.18 29.94
CA ASP A 330 -14.44 3.89 30.00
C ASP A 330 -14.54 5.08 29.02
N THR A 331 -13.43 5.64 28.56
CA THR A 331 -13.45 6.76 27.59
C THR A 331 -13.68 6.31 26.15
N ALA A 332 -13.42 5.06 25.81
CA ALA A 332 -13.75 4.52 24.48
C ALA A 332 -15.25 4.22 24.31
N GLN A 333 -16.01 4.04 25.39
CA GLN A 333 -17.46 3.87 25.36
C GLN A 333 -18.23 5.21 25.51
N GLY A 334 -17.61 6.26 26.08
CA GLY A 334 -18.27 7.53 26.39
C GLY A 334 -18.34 8.57 25.28
N ILE A 335 -17.62 8.38 24.18
CA ILE A 335 -17.63 9.35 23.03
C ILE A 335 -18.80 9.10 22.10
N CYS A 336 -19.46 7.95 22.18
CA CYS A 336 -20.61 7.61 21.35
C CYS A 336 -21.98 8.07 21.93
N GLU A 337 -22.07 8.49 23.20
CA GLU A 337 -23.37 8.77 23.84
C GLU A 337 -23.68 10.23 24.18
N THR A 338 -22.80 11.20 23.93
CA THR A 338 -23.08 12.61 24.30
C THR A 338 -22.94 13.58 23.15
N ARG A 339 -23.68 13.36 22.05
CA ARG A 339 -23.98 14.41 21.06
C ARG A 339 -25.34 14.26 20.37
N ASP A 340 -26.35 13.84 21.15
CA ASP A 340 -27.75 14.08 20.84
C ASP A 340 -28.35 14.93 21.97
N LEU A 341 -28.16 16.25 21.89
CA LEU A 341 -29.00 17.30 22.47
C LEU A 341 -28.65 18.63 21.79
#